data_0eefaa8771a5359b6b0fee3498bb431f
#
_entry.id   0eefaa8771a5359b6b0fee3498bb431f
#
_cell.length_a   1.000
_cell.length_b   1.000
_cell.length_c   1.000
_cell.angle_alpha   90.00
_cell.angle_beta   90.00
_cell.angle_gamma   90.00
#
_symmetry.space_group_name_H-M   'P 1'
#
loop_
_entity.id
_entity.type
_entity.pdbx_description
1 polymer ?
#
loop_
_entity_poly.entity_id
_entity_poly.type
_entity_poly.pdbx_seq_one_letter_code
_entity_poly.pdbx_strand_id
1 'polypeptide(L)'
;MNSEVKIAMKKIALADLLSLEAYEAQRPVIRQAIMDHKKTRRVPLGPNATLHFEDYMVMRYQIMELIRAEKITADEELEGELEAYNPLIPDGKNLKVTFMLEYPDEAERKERLRQLTGIEELISIRIAGYDPVYPIANED
;
A
#
# COMPACT_ATOMS: atom_id res chain seq x y z
N MET A 1 19.51 9.84 -9.88
CA MET A 1 18.50 9.25 -8.95
C MET A 1 19.27 8.62 -7.81
N ASN A 2 18.94 8.96 -6.56
CA ASN A 2 19.62 8.37 -5.41
C ASN A 2 19.19 6.92 -5.16
N SER A 3 19.94 6.19 -4.32
CA SER A 3 19.68 4.77 -4.04
C SER A 3 18.33 4.52 -3.36
N GLU A 4 17.86 5.43 -2.51
CA GLU A 4 16.57 5.31 -1.82
C GLU A 4 15.41 5.36 -2.81
N VAL A 5 15.44 6.27 -3.78
CA VAL A 5 14.41 6.38 -4.81
C VAL A 5 14.42 5.14 -5.71
N LYS A 6 15.59 4.61 -6.05
CA LYS A 6 15.69 3.38 -6.83
C LYS A 6 15.09 2.18 -6.10
N ILE A 7 15.34 2.05 -4.79
CA ILE A 7 14.76 0.98 -3.96
C ILE A 7 13.25 1.13 -3.88
N ALA A 8 12.73 2.35 -3.69
CA ALA A 8 11.30 2.61 -3.57
C ALA A 8 10.49 2.14 -4.80
N MET A 9 11.13 2.07 -5.98
CA MET A 9 10.52 1.68 -7.26
C MET A 9 10.90 0.28 -7.74
N LYS A 10 11.72 -0.43 -6.97
CA LYS A 10 12.17 -1.78 -7.32
C LYS A 10 11.04 -2.79 -7.09
N LYS A 11 10.93 -3.81 -7.96
CA LYS A 11 10.05 -4.95 -7.71
C LYS A 11 10.67 -5.88 -6.67
N ILE A 12 9.82 -6.55 -5.90
CA ILE A 12 10.24 -7.48 -4.85
C ILE A 12 10.48 -8.85 -5.48
N ALA A 13 11.66 -9.44 -5.23
CA ALA A 13 12.00 -10.79 -5.60
C ALA A 13 11.95 -11.71 -4.36
N LEU A 14 11.90 -13.03 -4.56
CA LEU A 14 11.94 -14.01 -3.46
C LEU A 14 13.15 -13.77 -2.54
N ALA A 15 14.31 -13.47 -3.12
CA ALA A 15 15.54 -13.22 -2.37
C ALA A 15 15.47 -11.99 -1.46
N ASP A 16 14.51 -11.08 -1.69
CA ASP A 16 14.30 -9.89 -0.87
C ASP A 16 13.47 -10.18 0.39
N LEU A 17 12.86 -11.36 0.46
CA LEU A 17 12.03 -11.76 1.60
C LEU A 17 12.91 -12.44 2.67
N LEU A 18 12.59 -12.15 3.92
CA LEU A 18 13.21 -12.83 5.05
C LEU A 18 12.56 -14.19 5.26
N SER A 19 13.30 -15.14 5.83
CA SER A 19 12.69 -16.34 6.38
C SER A 19 11.72 -15.93 7.50
N LEU A 20 10.72 -16.76 7.77
CA LEU A 20 9.76 -16.48 8.86
C LEU A 20 10.46 -16.31 10.21
N GLU A 21 11.42 -17.15 10.49
CA GLU A 21 12.21 -17.07 11.73
C GLU A 21 12.97 -15.74 11.84
N ALA A 22 13.67 -15.32 10.77
CA ALA A 22 14.40 -14.07 10.75
C ALA A 22 13.46 -12.86 10.86
N TYR A 23 12.31 -12.94 10.19
CA TYR A 23 11.29 -11.89 10.26
C TYR A 23 10.72 -11.75 11.67
N GLU A 24 10.35 -12.86 12.32
CA GLU A 24 9.84 -12.84 13.70
C GLU A 24 10.83 -12.19 14.66
N ALA A 25 12.12 -12.49 14.50
CA ALA A 25 13.18 -11.92 15.34
C ALA A 25 13.32 -10.40 15.14
N GLN A 26 13.12 -9.90 13.92
CA GLN A 26 13.30 -8.50 13.56
C GLN A 26 11.98 -7.71 13.51
N ARG A 27 10.86 -8.38 13.62
CA ARG A 27 9.53 -7.79 13.42
C ARG A 27 9.27 -6.52 14.24
N PRO A 28 9.59 -6.46 15.55
CA PRO A 28 9.33 -5.24 16.32
C PRO A 28 10.05 -4.01 15.75
N VAL A 29 11.30 -4.18 15.32
CA VAL A 29 12.11 -3.12 14.71
C VAL A 29 11.58 -2.75 13.33
N ILE A 30 11.28 -3.73 12.50
CA ILE A 30 10.73 -3.53 11.15
C ILE A 30 9.38 -2.82 11.24
N ARG A 31 8.52 -3.27 12.14
CA ARG A 31 7.20 -2.68 12.33
C ARG A 31 7.29 -1.21 12.73
N GLN A 32 8.17 -0.87 13.66
CA GLN A 32 8.36 0.51 14.07
C GLN A 32 8.87 1.37 12.91
N ALA A 33 9.83 0.87 12.15
CA ALA A 33 10.35 1.57 10.97
C ALA A 33 9.26 1.82 9.93
N ILE A 34 8.38 0.85 9.68
CA ILE A 34 7.26 0.99 8.76
C ILE A 34 6.23 2.00 9.27
N MET A 35 5.91 1.99 10.55
CA MET A 35 4.98 2.96 11.13
C MET A 35 5.51 4.38 10.98
N ASP A 36 6.79 4.60 11.20
CA ASP A 36 7.43 5.89 11.01
C ASP A 36 7.46 6.30 9.53
N HIS A 37 7.78 5.37 8.63
CA HIS A 37 7.79 5.59 7.19
C HIS A 37 6.42 5.99 6.66
N LYS A 38 5.35 5.35 7.12
CA LYS A 38 3.97 5.63 6.70
C LYS A 38 3.49 7.01 7.11
N LYS A 39 4.05 7.64 8.12
CA LYS A 39 3.61 8.97 8.61
C LYS A 39 3.65 10.03 7.51
N THR A 40 4.64 9.98 6.63
CA THR A 40 4.79 10.93 5.52
C THR A 40 4.11 10.46 4.23
N ARG A 41 3.45 9.30 4.25
CA ARG A 41 2.80 8.69 3.09
C ARG A 41 1.30 8.59 3.19
N ARG A 42 0.73 9.11 4.25
CA ARG A 42 -0.72 9.19 4.45
C ARG A 42 -1.19 10.60 4.24
N VAL A 43 -2.24 10.76 3.46
CA VAL A 43 -2.91 12.06 3.26
C VAL A 43 -4.38 11.90 3.65
N PRO A 44 -4.80 12.46 4.79
CA PRO A 44 -6.20 12.42 5.18
C PRO A 44 -7.01 13.39 4.30
N LEU A 45 -8.18 12.94 3.88
CA LEU A 45 -9.17 13.74 3.15
C LEU A 45 -10.44 13.82 4.00
N GLY A 46 -10.42 14.69 5.01
CA GLY A 46 -11.48 14.75 6.01
C GLY A 46 -11.36 13.63 7.06
N PRO A 47 -12.39 13.43 7.89
CA PRO A 47 -12.29 12.54 9.05
C PRO A 47 -12.36 11.04 8.74
N ASN A 48 -12.86 10.66 7.57
CA ASN A 48 -13.17 9.27 7.26
C ASN A 48 -12.45 8.71 6.03
N ALA A 49 -11.71 9.53 5.29
CA ALA A 49 -11.02 9.12 4.08
C ALA A 49 -9.51 9.35 4.21
N THR A 50 -8.72 8.42 3.71
CA THR A 50 -7.26 8.53 3.73
C THR A 50 -6.68 7.94 2.44
N LEU A 51 -5.72 8.64 1.87
CA LEU A 51 -4.87 8.15 0.79
C LEU A 51 -3.58 7.60 1.38
N HIS A 52 -3.24 6.36 1.04
CA HIS A 52 -1.98 5.73 1.42
C HIS A 52 -1.12 5.55 0.17
N PHE A 53 -0.02 6.27 0.09
CA PHE A 53 0.92 6.16 -1.03
C PHE A 53 1.80 4.95 -0.84
N GLU A 54 1.76 4.03 -1.79
CA GLU A 54 2.44 2.75 -1.74
C GLU A 54 3.86 2.84 -2.29
N ASP A 55 4.76 1.99 -1.80
CA ASP A 55 6.12 1.83 -2.30
C ASP A 55 6.66 0.43 -1.97
N TYR A 56 7.91 0.18 -2.36
CA TYR A 56 8.60 -1.08 -2.12
C TYR A 56 8.60 -1.48 -0.63
N MET A 57 8.95 -0.56 0.25
CA MET A 57 9.09 -0.83 1.68
C MET A 57 7.75 -1.23 2.31
N VAL A 58 6.68 -0.52 1.95
CA VAL A 58 5.32 -0.81 2.43
C VAL A 58 4.83 -2.15 1.87
N MET A 59 5.02 -2.42 0.58
CA MET A 59 4.58 -3.66 -0.04
C MET A 59 5.36 -4.87 0.49
N ARG A 60 6.66 -4.75 0.66
CA ARG A 60 7.48 -5.82 1.26
C ARG A 60 7.00 -6.16 2.68
N TYR A 61 6.72 -5.15 3.47
CA TYR A 61 6.17 -5.34 4.81
C TYR A 61 4.82 -6.07 4.78
N GLN A 62 3.92 -5.67 3.90
CA GLN A 62 2.61 -6.32 3.77
C GLN A 62 2.73 -7.80 3.38
N ILE A 63 3.63 -8.13 2.46
CA ILE A 63 3.90 -9.52 2.07
C ILE A 63 4.45 -10.31 3.26
N MET A 64 5.41 -9.76 4.00
CA MET A 64 5.98 -10.43 5.17
C MET A 64 4.94 -10.67 6.27
N GLU A 65 4.03 -9.71 6.49
CA GLU A 65 2.93 -9.88 7.44
C GLU A 65 1.93 -10.95 6.97
N LEU A 66 1.65 -11.02 5.68
CA LEU A 66 0.80 -12.05 5.10
C LEU A 66 1.43 -13.45 5.27
N ILE A 67 2.70 -13.58 4.92
CA ILE A 67 3.45 -14.84 5.11
C ILE A 67 3.39 -15.29 6.57
N ARG A 68 3.57 -14.37 7.49
CA ARG A 68 3.49 -14.61 8.92
C ARG A 68 2.10 -15.10 9.34
N ALA A 69 1.06 -14.40 8.91
CA ALA A 69 -0.33 -14.69 9.28
C ALA A 69 -0.81 -16.03 8.72
N GLU A 70 -0.46 -16.33 7.47
CA GLU A 70 -0.92 -17.52 6.76
C GLU A 70 0.10 -18.66 6.75
N LYS A 71 1.28 -18.44 7.34
CA LYS A 71 2.38 -19.43 7.41
C LYS A 71 2.74 -20.02 6.05
N ILE A 72 2.85 -19.15 5.05
CA ILE A 72 3.21 -19.56 3.70
C ILE A 72 4.69 -19.97 3.67
N THR A 73 4.98 -21.14 3.13
CA THR A 73 6.35 -21.68 3.04
C THR A 73 6.76 -22.08 1.64
N ALA A 74 5.80 -22.39 0.78
CA ALA A 74 6.08 -22.84 -0.59
C ALA A 74 6.46 -21.65 -1.50
N ASP A 75 7.57 -21.77 -2.22
CA ASP A 75 8.04 -20.74 -3.14
C ASP A 75 7.01 -20.37 -4.21
N GLU A 76 6.26 -21.35 -4.71
CA GLU A 76 5.22 -21.13 -5.69
C GLU A 76 4.10 -20.22 -5.17
N GLU A 77 3.68 -20.42 -3.90
CA GLU A 77 2.70 -19.54 -3.26
C GLU A 77 3.27 -18.14 -3.03
N LEU A 78 4.53 -18.05 -2.62
CA LEU A 78 5.22 -16.78 -2.44
C LEU A 78 5.34 -16.00 -3.75
N GLU A 79 5.66 -16.66 -4.84
CA GLU A 79 5.71 -16.03 -6.16
C GLU A 79 4.33 -15.52 -6.59
N GLY A 80 3.27 -16.26 -6.29
CA GLY A 80 1.90 -15.82 -6.51
C GLY A 80 1.56 -14.52 -5.78
N GLU A 81 1.99 -14.41 -4.51
CA GLU A 81 1.81 -13.18 -3.73
C GLU A 81 2.64 -12.03 -4.31
N LEU A 82 3.87 -12.29 -4.76
CA LEU A 82 4.68 -11.28 -5.41
C LEU A 82 4.06 -10.75 -6.69
N GLU A 83 3.44 -11.61 -7.49
CA GLU A 83 2.70 -11.21 -8.69
C GLU A 83 1.51 -10.31 -8.36
N ALA A 84 0.85 -10.55 -7.22
CA ALA A 84 -0.28 -9.74 -6.78
C ALA A 84 0.15 -8.37 -6.24
N TYR A 85 1.24 -8.30 -5.47
CA TYR A 85 1.67 -7.08 -4.79
C TYR A 85 2.61 -6.20 -5.62
N ASN A 86 3.46 -6.77 -6.47
CA ASN A 86 4.42 -5.99 -7.26
C ASN A 86 3.79 -4.91 -8.16
N PRO A 87 2.59 -5.11 -8.75
CA PRO A 87 1.94 -4.05 -9.50
C PRO A 87 1.58 -2.80 -8.69
N LEU A 88 1.54 -2.92 -7.35
CA LEU A 88 1.26 -1.80 -6.44
C LEU A 88 2.50 -0.98 -6.10
N ILE A 89 3.67 -1.35 -6.62
CA ILE A 89 4.90 -0.57 -6.47
C ILE A 89 5.00 0.41 -7.64
N PRO A 90 5.20 1.72 -7.39
CA PRO A 90 5.35 2.69 -8.47
C PRO A 90 6.61 2.43 -9.30
N ASP A 91 6.55 2.80 -10.58
CA ASP A 91 7.64 2.57 -11.54
C ASP A 91 8.47 3.82 -11.88
N GLY A 92 8.19 4.93 -11.21
CA GLY A 92 8.84 6.22 -11.45
C GLY A 92 8.07 7.14 -12.40
N LYS A 93 7.03 6.65 -13.03
CA LYS A 93 6.16 7.40 -13.95
C LYS A 93 4.72 7.50 -13.45
N ASN A 94 4.44 6.95 -12.30
CA ASN A 94 3.12 6.92 -11.69
C ASN A 94 3.22 7.03 -10.17
N LEU A 95 2.06 7.18 -9.54
CA LEU A 95 1.86 7.01 -8.12
C LEU A 95 0.92 5.83 -7.92
N LYS A 96 1.19 5.02 -6.93
CA LYS A 96 0.29 3.94 -6.50
C LYS A 96 -0.28 4.31 -5.15
N VAL A 97 -1.60 4.29 -5.05
CA VAL A 97 -2.31 4.81 -3.87
C VAL A 97 -3.42 3.84 -3.49
N THR A 98 -3.52 3.54 -2.21
CA THR A 98 -4.68 2.87 -1.64
C THR A 98 -5.57 3.92 -1.00
N PHE A 99 -6.83 3.95 -1.42
CA PHE A 99 -7.84 4.83 -0.86
C PHE A 99 -8.67 4.05 0.16
N MET A 100 -8.74 4.55 1.38
CA MET A 100 -9.49 3.92 2.46
C MET A 100 -10.57 4.83 3.00
N LEU A 101 -11.75 4.27 3.17
CA LEU A 101 -12.87 4.89 3.90
C LEU A 101 -13.07 4.15 5.22
N GLU A 102 -13.07 4.86 6.33
CA GLU A 102 -13.21 4.28 7.66
C GLU A 102 -14.36 4.93 8.41
N TYR A 103 -15.34 4.10 8.77
CA TYR A 103 -16.47 4.45 9.61
C TYR A 103 -16.57 3.42 10.74
N PRO A 104 -16.26 3.78 11.99
CA PRO A 104 -16.29 2.83 13.11
C PRO A 104 -17.64 2.19 13.38
N ASP A 105 -18.73 2.96 13.24
CA ASP A 105 -20.08 2.44 13.42
C ASP A 105 -20.53 1.67 12.19
N GLU A 106 -21.00 0.42 12.38
CA GLU A 106 -21.41 -0.45 11.28
C GLU A 106 -22.59 0.09 10.48
N ALA A 107 -23.62 0.60 11.16
CA ALA A 107 -24.82 1.14 10.51
C ALA A 107 -24.49 2.40 9.70
N GLU A 108 -23.69 3.30 10.27
CA GLU A 108 -23.20 4.49 9.58
C GLU A 108 -22.34 4.11 8.38
N ARG A 109 -21.47 3.13 8.54
CA ARG A 109 -20.58 2.63 7.47
C ARG A 109 -21.37 2.16 6.27
N LYS A 110 -22.39 1.31 6.48
CA LYS A 110 -23.27 0.81 5.40
C LYS A 110 -23.93 1.95 4.64
N GLU A 111 -24.52 2.88 5.37
CA GLU A 111 -25.21 4.02 4.76
C GLU A 111 -24.26 4.95 4.01
N ARG A 112 -23.13 5.30 4.61
CA ARG A 112 -22.13 6.17 3.99
C ARG A 112 -21.48 5.55 2.75
N LEU A 113 -21.12 4.27 2.81
CA LEU A 113 -20.54 3.57 1.65
C LEU A 113 -21.53 3.51 0.48
N ARG A 114 -22.83 3.33 0.78
CA ARG A 114 -23.88 3.39 -0.23
C ARG A 114 -23.97 4.76 -0.90
N GLN A 115 -23.90 5.84 -0.11
CA GLN A 115 -23.95 7.22 -0.61
C GLN A 115 -22.70 7.60 -1.40
N LEU A 116 -21.55 7.01 -1.08
CA LEU A 116 -20.25 7.36 -1.64
C LEU A 116 -19.84 6.48 -2.84
N THR A 117 -20.75 5.67 -3.37
CA THR A 117 -20.49 4.88 -4.58
C THR A 117 -20.03 5.80 -5.71
N GLY A 118 -18.89 5.49 -6.33
CA GLY A 118 -18.31 6.31 -7.40
C GLY A 118 -17.40 7.45 -6.92
N ILE A 119 -17.15 7.57 -5.61
CA ILE A 119 -16.31 8.63 -5.06
C ILE A 119 -14.87 8.59 -5.64
N GLU A 120 -14.39 7.41 -6.02
CA GLU A 120 -13.07 7.23 -6.62
C GLU A 120 -12.90 8.04 -7.91
N GLU A 121 -13.97 8.31 -8.63
CA GLU A 121 -13.93 9.11 -9.85
C GLU A 121 -13.80 10.62 -9.59
N LEU A 122 -14.06 11.03 -8.35
CA LEU A 122 -14.01 12.43 -7.94
C LEU A 122 -12.66 12.84 -7.34
N ILE A 123 -11.80 11.87 -7.07
CA ILE A 123 -10.48 12.12 -6.48
C ILE A 123 -9.52 12.53 -7.58
N SER A 124 -8.74 13.57 -7.34
CA SER A 124 -7.70 14.01 -8.28
C SER A 124 -6.49 14.55 -7.53
N ILE A 125 -5.34 14.53 -8.20
CA ILE A 125 -4.12 15.19 -7.75
C ILE A 125 -3.81 16.32 -8.70
N ARG A 126 -3.53 17.50 -8.17
CA ARG A 126 -3.12 18.66 -8.96
C ARG A 126 -1.84 19.26 -8.41
N ILE A 127 -0.87 19.45 -9.30
CA ILE A 127 0.34 20.23 -9.03
C ILE A 127 0.07 21.66 -9.49
N ALA A 128 0.49 22.65 -8.70
CA ALA A 128 0.28 24.06 -9.04
C ALA A 128 0.79 24.37 -10.45
N GLY A 129 -0.05 24.99 -11.29
CA GLY A 129 0.25 25.32 -12.68
C GLY A 129 -0.05 24.21 -13.69
N TYR A 130 -0.55 23.07 -13.26
CA TYR A 130 -0.90 21.94 -14.12
C TYR A 130 -2.35 21.53 -13.97
N ASP A 131 -2.88 20.81 -14.94
CA ASP A 131 -4.23 20.26 -14.88
C ASP A 131 -4.35 19.14 -13.85
N PRO A 132 -5.55 18.92 -13.26
CA PRO A 132 -5.77 17.81 -12.36
C PRO A 132 -5.60 16.47 -13.07
N VAL A 133 -5.03 15.50 -12.35
CA VAL A 133 -4.87 14.12 -12.82
C VAL A 133 -5.81 13.22 -12.01
N TYR A 134 -6.65 12.49 -12.71
CA TYR A 134 -7.60 11.56 -12.12
C TYR A 134 -7.01 10.15 -12.09
N PRO A 135 -7.31 9.34 -11.07
CA PRO A 135 -6.77 7.99 -10.95
C PRO A 135 -7.45 7.03 -11.92
N ILE A 136 -6.74 5.94 -12.20
CA ILE A 136 -7.33 4.72 -12.74
C ILE A 136 -7.61 3.84 -11.52
N ALA A 137 -8.87 3.63 -11.18
CA ALA A 137 -9.25 2.84 -10.02
C ALA A 137 -9.42 1.37 -10.39
N ASN A 138 -8.96 0.48 -9.54
CA ASN A 138 -9.28 -0.93 -9.63
C ASN A 138 -10.66 -1.14 -9.01
N GLU A 139 -11.50 -1.86 -9.70
CA GLU A 139 -12.85 -2.22 -9.26
C GLU A 139 -12.88 -3.70 -8.84
N ASP A 140 -12.13 -4.05 -7.82
CA ASP A 140 -12.16 -5.40 -7.25
C ASP A 140 -13.07 -5.47 -6.01
#